data_f3bf5cb0095fcc6f6156e17932482bdd
#
_entry.id   f3bf5cb0095fcc6f6156e17932482bdd
#
_cell.length_a   1.000
_cell.length_b   1.000
_cell.length_c   1.000
_cell.angle_alpha   90.00
_cell.angle_beta   90.00
_cell.angle_gamma   90.00
#
_symmetry.space_group_name_H-M   'P 1'
#
loop_
_entity.id
_entity.type
_entity.pdbx_description
1 polymer ?
#
loop_
_entity_poly.entity_id
_entity_poly.type
_entity_poly.pdbx_seq_one_letter_code
_entity_poly.pdbx_strand_id
1 'polypeptide(L)'
;MNIKFKKLNKTIIKCKKCPRLVKFVKKISTEKRKQNIGENYWGKPLTGFGEFNSKFMILGLAPAAHGGTRTGRAFTGDKSGDFLFKCLYETGFANQPISKNLDDGLKIKSTYITNILKCVPPGDKPLNEELENCSIYLNSEIKNLEKLKIILKIGRA
;
A
#
# COMPACT_ATOMS: atom_id res chain seq x y z
N MET A 1 5.86 -16.74 -4.99
CA MET A 1 5.95 -15.28 -5.28
C MET A 1 6.82 -15.07 -6.52
N ASN A 2 6.31 -14.33 -7.52
CA ASN A 2 7.03 -14.06 -8.77
C ASN A 2 8.37 -13.33 -8.49
N ILE A 3 9.48 -13.80 -9.08
CA ILE A 3 10.83 -13.27 -8.88
C ILE A 3 10.90 -11.78 -9.23
N LYS A 4 10.19 -11.34 -10.31
CA LYS A 4 10.13 -9.94 -10.74
C LYS A 4 9.55 -9.04 -9.62
N PHE A 5 8.43 -9.44 -9.00
CA PHE A 5 7.84 -8.70 -7.88
C PHE A 5 8.71 -8.72 -6.63
N LYS A 6 9.40 -9.83 -6.35
CA LYS A 6 10.32 -9.90 -5.21
C LYS A 6 11.45 -8.86 -5.33
N LYS A 7 12.02 -8.71 -6.54
CA LYS A 7 13.06 -7.71 -6.82
C LYS A 7 12.50 -6.28 -6.74
N LEU A 8 11.33 -6.04 -7.35
CA LEU A 8 10.66 -4.74 -7.32
C LEU A 8 10.34 -4.31 -5.87
N ASN A 9 9.75 -5.19 -5.07
CA ASN A 9 9.40 -4.90 -3.68
C ASN A 9 10.63 -4.54 -2.84
N LYS A 10 11.76 -5.24 -3.02
CA LYS A 10 13.02 -4.89 -2.36
C LYS A 10 13.50 -3.49 -2.73
N THR A 11 13.33 -3.09 -3.99
CA THR A 11 13.69 -1.75 -4.47
C THR A 11 12.76 -0.68 -3.89
N ILE A 12 11.45 -0.93 -3.86
CA ILE A 12 10.46 -0.02 -3.27
C ILE A 12 10.77 0.24 -1.80
N ILE A 13 10.93 -0.80 -1.00
CA ILE A 13 11.16 -0.70 0.46
C ILE A 13 12.41 0.14 0.79
N LYS A 14 13.42 0.12 -0.08
CA LYS A 14 14.68 0.87 0.09
C LYS A 14 14.66 2.27 -0.55
N CYS A 15 13.55 2.67 -1.18
CA CYS A 15 13.46 3.93 -1.91
C CYS A 15 13.64 5.15 -0.99
N LYS A 16 14.45 6.12 -1.45
CA LYS A 16 14.69 7.41 -0.77
C LYS A 16 14.60 8.60 -1.73
N LYS A 17 13.91 8.44 -2.88
CA LYS A 17 13.86 9.46 -3.94
C LYS A 17 13.20 10.77 -3.53
N CYS A 18 12.27 10.75 -2.56
CA CYS A 18 11.51 11.91 -2.10
C CYS A 18 11.90 12.26 -0.66
N PRO A 19 12.89 13.17 -0.43
CA PRO A 19 13.38 13.48 0.92
C PRO A 19 12.30 13.95 1.88
N ARG A 20 11.31 14.74 1.39
CA ARG A 20 10.16 15.22 2.17
C ARG A 20 9.34 14.05 2.71
N LEU A 21 9.03 13.07 1.85
CA LEU A 21 8.25 11.88 2.25
C LEU A 21 9.04 10.99 3.20
N VAL A 22 10.32 10.77 2.93
CA VAL A 22 11.20 9.98 3.82
C VAL A 22 11.26 10.58 5.20
N LYS A 23 11.46 11.92 5.31
CA LYS A 23 11.45 12.63 6.58
C LYS A 23 10.11 12.52 7.30
N PHE A 24 9.01 12.66 6.57
CA PHE A 24 7.67 12.57 7.15
C PHE A 24 7.33 11.15 7.64
N VAL A 25 7.62 10.12 6.86
CA VAL A 25 7.47 8.71 7.28
C VAL A 25 8.26 8.43 8.56
N LYS A 26 9.51 8.90 8.65
CA LYS A 26 10.33 8.77 9.85
C LYS A 26 9.68 9.48 11.05
N LYS A 27 9.23 10.73 10.87
CA LYS A 27 8.53 11.51 11.90
C LYS A 27 7.32 10.74 12.44
N ILE A 28 6.40 10.29 11.58
CA ILE A 28 5.20 9.53 11.96
C ILE A 28 5.55 8.26 12.73
N SER A 29 6.61 7.56 12.32
CA SER A 29 7.03 6.31 12.95
C SER A 29 7.67 6.52 14.32
N THR A 30 8.23 7.69 14.58
CA THR A 30 8.85 8.07 15.87
C THR A 30 7.82 8.67 16.83
N GLU A 31 7.02 9.64 16.37
CA GLU A 31 6.08 10.39 17.22
C GLU A 31 4.85 9.58 17.58
N LYS A 32 4.41 8.68 16.69
CA LYS A 32 3.25 7.78 16.86
C LYS A 32 1.98 8.48 17.41
N ARG A 33 0.82 7.85 17.31
CA ARG A 33 -0.38 8.26 18.05
C ARG A 33 -0.34 7.68 19.47
N LYS A 34 -0.98 8.35 20.44
CA LYS A 34 -1.10 7.87 21.83
C LYS A 34 -1.58 6.41 21.90
N GLN A 35 -2.61 6.07 21.16
CA GLN A 35 -3.19 4.72 21.10
C GLN A 35 -2.27 3.64 20.49
N ASN A 36 -1.21 4.04 19.76
CA ASN A 36 -0.28 3.13 19.09
C ASN A 36 1.16 3.26 19.61
N ILE A 37 1.37 3.86 20.79
CA ILE A 37 2.70 4.19 21.31
C ILE A 37 3.56 2.95 21.51
N GLY A 38 2.96 1.84 21.92
CA GLY A 38 3.63 0.54 22.12
C GLY A 38 3.85 -0.27 20.83
N GLU A 39 3.32 0.16 19.68
CA GLU A 39 3.44 -0.58 18.44
C GLU A 39 4.72 -0.24 17.68
N ASN A 40 5.29 -1.22 16.99
CA ASN A 40 6.38 -1.01 16.04
C ASN A 40 5.80 -0.63 14.68
N TYR A 41 6.02 0.61 14.26
CA TYR A 41 5.61 1.06 12.94
C TYR A 41 6.53 0.48 11.86
N TRP A 42 5.93 0.08 10.74
CA TRP A 42 6.68 -0.32 9.54
C TRP A 42 7.64 0.76 9.07
N GLY A 43 7.19 2.02 8.97
CA GLY A 43 8.01 3.20 8.75
C GLY A 43 8.87 3.20 7.48
N LYS A 44 8.45 2.48 6.45
CA LYS A 44 9.16 2.34 5.16
C LYS A 44 8.14 2.48 4.02
N PRO A 45 8.60 2.69 2.76
CA PRO A 45 7.72 2.64 1.61
C PRO A 45 6.93 1.33 1.53
N LEU A 46 5.66 1.41 1.12
CA LEU A 46 4.76 0.27 0.99
C LEU A 46 4.85 -0.35 -0.39
N THR A 47 4.80 -1.67 -0.42
CA THR A 47 4.65 -2.44 -1.65
C THR A 47 3.20 -2.77 -1.91
N GLY A 48 2.85 -3.08 -3.15
CA GLY A 48 1.59 -3.73 -3.45
C GLY A 48 1.59 -5.18 -2.95
N PHE A 49 0.39 -5.74 -2.82
CA PHE A 49 0.16 -7.10 -2.36
C PHE A 49 -1.07 -7.72 -3.03
N GLY A 50 -1.27 -9.01 -2.85
CA GLY A 50 -2.35 -9.78 -3.45
C GLY A 50 -1.82 -10.79 -4.47
N GLU A 51 -2.63 -11.10 -5.47
CA GLU A 51 -2.29 -12.12 -6.46
C GLU A 51 -1.55 -11.50 -7.66
N PHE A 52 -0.35 -12.00 -7.94
CA PHE A 52 0.52 -11.47 -9.02
C PHE A 52 0.09 -11.87 -10.44
N ASN A 53 -0.94 -12.68 -10.58
CA ASN A 53 -1.53 -13.09 -11.85
C ASN A 53 -2.97 -12.57 -11.98
N SER A 54 -3.26 -11.45 -11.31
CA SER A 54 -4.61 -10.89 -11.23
C SER A 54 -5.01 -10.17 -12.50
N LYS A 55 -6.33 -10.20 -12.75
CA LYS A 55 -6.98 -9.41 -13.81
C LYS A 55 -7.45 -8.06 -13.29
N PHE A 56 -7.48 -7.88 -11.98
CA PHE A 56 -8.06 -6.73 -11.29
C PHE A 56 -7.04 -6.09 -10.35
N MET A 57 -6.92 -4.76 -10.41
CA MET A 57 -6.10 -3.97 -9.51
C MET A 57 -6.96 -2.97 -8.75
N ILE A 58 -6.75 -2.88 -7.44
CA ILE A 58 -7.27 -1.79 -6.61
C ILE A 58 -6.13 -0.81 -6.36
N LEU A 59 -6.37 0.45 -6.73
CA LEU A 59 -5.37 1.50 -6.70
C LEU A 59 -5.81 2.65 -5.80
N GLY A 60 -5.07 2.89 -4.71
CA GLY A 60 -5.20 4.06 -3.86
C GLY A 60 -4.20 5.15 -4.20
N LEU A 61 -4.37 6.34 -3.61
CA LEU A 61 -3.44 7.46 -3.80
C LEU A 61 -2.14 7.24 -3.01
N ALA A 62 -2.23 7.07 -1.71
CA ALA A 62 -1.10 6.97 -0.79
C ALA A 62 -1.46 6.19 0.47
N PRO A 63 -0.46 5.67 1.22
CA PRO A 63 -0.70 5.08 2.53
C PRO A 63 -1.21 6.11 3.53
N ALA A 64 -2.07 5.70 4.45
CA ALA A 64 -2.42 6.51 5.61
C ALA A 64 -1.28 6.51 6.65
N ALA A 65 -1.08 7.64 7.34
CA ALA A 65 0.01 7.82 8.31
C ALA A 65 0.01 6.77 9.43
N HIS A 66 -1.16 6.53 10.03
CA HIS A 66 -1.32 5.58 11.14
C HIS A 66 -2.06 4.28 10.72
N GLY A 67 -2.35 4.12 9.42
CA GLY A 67 -2.81 2.91 8.78
C GLY A 67 -1.66 2.16 8.12
N GLY A 68 -1.54 2.25 6.79
CA GLY A 68 -0.52 1.55 6.02
C GLY A 68 0.91 1.83 6.46
N THR A 69 1.27 3.09 6.78
CA THR A 69 2.63 3.44 7.26
C THR A 69 2.95 2.77 8.60
N ARG A 70 1.95 2.50 9.43
CA ARG A 70 2.09 1.73 10.67
C ARG A 70 2.19 0.23 10.41
N THR A 71 1.26 -0.31 9.65
CA THR A 71 1.06 -1.76 9.51
C THR A 71 1.91 -2.43 8.43
N GLY A 72 2.45 -1.66 7.49
CA GLY A 72 3.23 -2.18 6.35
C GLY A 72 2.38 -2.63 5.15
N ARG A 73 1.04 -2.59 5.24
CA ARG A 73 0.12 -3.00 4.17
C ARG A 73 -0.82 -1.85 3.80
N ALA A 74 -1.03 -1.61 2.51
CA ALA A 74 -1.99 -0.63 2.01
C ALA A 74 -3.41 -0.93 2.52
N PHE A 75 -4.21 0.09 2.77
CA PHE A 75 -5.58 -0.01 3.30
C PHE A 75 -5.72 -0.84 4.58
N THR A 76 -4.70 -0.84 5.44
CA THR A 76 -4.73 -1.64 6.67
C THR A 76 -4.55 -0.74 7.88
N GLY A 77 -5.45 -0.92 8.89
CA GLY A 77 -5.40 -0.18 10.14
C GLY A 77 -6.05 1.21 10.09
N ASP A 78 -6.98 1.42 9.18
CA ASP A 78 -7.84 2.60 9.09
C ASP A 78 -9.25 2.21 8.60
N LYS A 79 -10.23 3.11 8.78
CA LYS A 79 -11.64 2.86 8.43
C LYS A 79 -11.87 2.54 6.96
N SER A 80 -11.08 3.10 6.06
CA SER A 80 -11.20 2.82 4.62
C SER A 80 -10.82 1.38 4.32
N GLY A 81 -9.80 0.88 5.01
CA GLY A 81 -9.37 -0.51 4.93
C GLY A 81 -10.40 -1.47 5.49
N ASP A 82 -10.99 -1.15 6.65
CA ASP A 82 -12.03 -2.00 7.27
C ASP A 82 -13.21 -2.20 6.31
N PHE A 83 -13.67 -1.13 5.66
CA PHE A 83 -14.73 -1.21 4.66
C PHE A 83 -14.30 -2.03 3.43
N LEU A 84 -13.13 -1.75 2.88
CA LEU A 84 -12.62 -2.43 1.68
C LEU A 84 -12.49 -3.94 1.90
N PHE A 85 -11.85 -4.37 2.99
CA PHE A 85 -11.63 -5.80 3.22
C PHE A 85 -12.91 -6.54 3.57
N LYS A 86 -13.88 -5.89 4.22
CA LYS A 86 -15.22 -6.44 4.40
C LYS A 86 -15.89 -6.72 3.05
N CYS A 87 -15.91 -5.75 2.13
CA CYS A 87 -16.46 -5.92 0.79
C CYS A 87 -15.74 -7.03 0.01
N LEU A 88 -14.40 -7.06 0.06
CA LEU A 88 -13.61 -8.11 -0.62
C LEU A 88 -13.90 -9.51 -0.06
N TYR A 89 -14.14 -9.62 1.23
CA TYR A 89 -14.52 -10.89 1.86
C TYR A 89 -15.92 -11.32 1.44
N GLU A 90 -16.92 -10.43 1.52
CA GLU A 90 -18.30 -10.71 1.12
C GLU A 90 -18.44 -11.09 -0.36
N THR A 91 -17.54 -10.57 -1.21
CA THR A 91 -17.50 -10.88 -2.65
C THR A 91 -16.55 -12.03 -3.02
N GLY A 92 -15.93 -12.68 -2.04
CA GLY A 92 -15.07 -13.85 -2.25
C GLY A 92 -13.65 -13.54 -2.73
N PHE A 93 -13.24 -12.26 -2.77
CA PHE A 93 -11.87 -11.84 -3.13
C PHE A 93 -10.89 -11.88 -1.96
N ALA A 94 -11.35 -11.96 -0.72
CA ALA A 94 -10.51 -12.11 0.47
C ALA A 94 -10.95 -13.32 1.31
N ASN A 95 -10.00 -13.94 2.04
CA ASN A 95 -10.29 -15.05 2.93
C ASN A 95 -10.80 -14.64 4.32
N GLN A 96 -10.71 -13.35 4.63
CA GLN A 96 -11.16 -12.78 5.92
C GLN A 96 -11.59 -11.32 5.74
N PRO A 97 -12.52 -10.81 6.59
CA PRO A 97 -13.08 -9.47 6.45
C PRO A 97 -12.21 -8.37 7.07
N ILE A 98 -11.11 -8.70 7.73
CA ILE A 98 -10.29 -7.76 8.49
C ILE A 98 -8.83 -7.89 8.05
N SER A 99 -8.16 -6.73 7.92
CA SER A 99 -6.72 -6.62 7.71
C SER A 99 -6.07 -5.88 8.87
N LYS A 100 -5.16 -6.53 9.61
CA LYS A 100 -4.52 -5.99 10.81
C LYS A 100 -3.05 -5.64 10.60
N ASN A 101 -2.27 -6.53 10.00
CA ASN A 101 -0.82 -6.40 9.79
C ASN A 101 -0.34 -7.35 8.68
N LEU A 102 0.97 -7.42 8.45
CA LEU A 102 1.55 -8.26 7.40
C LEU A 102 1.39 -9.77 7.65
N ASP A 103 1.28 -10.19 8.91
CA ASP A 103 1.31 -11.59 9.34
C ASP A 103 -0.06 -12.10 9.83
N ASP A 104 -1.14 -11.41 9.48
CA ASP A 104 -2.51 -11.72 9.93
C ASP A 104 -3.21 -12.85 9.16
N GLY A 105 -2.52 -13.45 8.19
CA GLY A 105 -3.06 -14.54 7.38
C GLY A 105 -3.99 -14.12 6.23
N LEU A 106 -4.16 -12.80 6.00
CA LEU A 106 -4.97 -12.29 4.89
C LEU A 106 -4.42 -12.76 3.54
N LYS A 107 -5.30 -13.36 2.74
CA LYS A 107 -5.04 -13.76 1.35
C LYS A 107 -6.06 -13.11 0.43
N ILE A 108 -5.58 -12.49 -0.63
CA ILE A 108 -6.41 -11.86 -1.67
C ILE A 108 -6.35 -12.74 -2.93
N LYS A 109 -7.52 -12.99 -3.53
CA LYS A 109 -7.68 -13.77 -4.76
C LYS A 109 -7.98 -12.84 -5.94
N SER A 110 -7.45 -13.16 -7.10
CA SER A 110 -7.74 -12.50 -8.39
C SER A 110 -7.57 -10.99 -8.41
N THR A 111 -6.98 -10.41 -7.37
CA THR A 111 -6.83 -8.97 -7.17
C THR A 111 -5.43 -8.63 -6.70
N TYR A 112 -4.89 -7.52 -7.18
CA TYR A 112 -3.67 -6.89 -6.70
C TYR A 112 -4.00 -5.51 -6.14
N ILE A 113 -3.51 -5.18 -4.95
CA ILE A 113 -3.82 -3.93 -4.25
C ILE A 113 -2.53 -3.13 -4.06
N THR A 114 -2.55 -1.87 -4.47
CA THR A 114 -1.40 -0.97 -4.34
C THR A 114 -1.81 0.50 -4.23
N ASN A 115 -0.83 1.37 -4.03
CA ASN A 115 -0.99 2.83 -4.05
C ASN A 115 -0.10 3.45 -5.13
N ILE A 116 -0.49 4.61 -5.66
CA ILE A 116 0.32 5.42 -6.56
C ILE A 116 1.61 5.82 -5.85
N LEU A 117 1.49 6.49 -4.69
CA LEU A 117 2.63 6.77 -3.81
C LEU A 117 2.90 5.61 -2.87
N LYS A 118 4.17 5.30 -2.67
CA LYS A 118 4.61 4.24 -1.74
C LYS A 118 4.85 4.77 -0.32
N CYS A 119 4.81 6.07 -0.13
CA CYS A 119 4.98 6.77 1.15
C CYS A 119 3.82 7.72 1.41
N VAL A 120 3.48 7.93 2.69
CA VAL A 120 2.48 8.91 3.08
C VAL A 120 3.00 10.34 2.87
N PRO A 121 2.26 11.23 2.18
CA PRO A 121 2.61 12.64 2.08
C PRO A 121 2.08 13.44 3.28
N PRO A 122 2.77 14.51 3.72
CA PRO A 122 2.26 15.42 4.74
C PRO A 122 0.89 16.02 4.36
N GLY A 123 -0.07 15.94 5.29
CA GLY A 123 -1.43 16.46 5.11
C GLY A 123 -2.21 15.77 3.98
N ASP A 124 -1.83 14.54 3.62
CA ASP A 124 -2.40 13.77 2.50
C ASP A 124 -2.33 14.48 1.13
N LYS A 125 -1.38 15.44 1.00
CA LYS A 125 -1.17 16.27 -0.20
C LYS A 125 0.18 15.94 -0.85
N PRO A 126 0.19 15.10 -1.89
CA PRO A 126 1.41 14.85 -2.67
C PRO A 126 1.82 16.07 -3.49
N LEU A 127 3.11 16.19 -3.79
CA LEU A 127 3.64 17.07 -4.82
C LEU A 127 3.69 16.34 -6.16
N ASN A 128 3.62 17.07 -7.28
CA ASN A 128 3.70 16.49 -8.61
C ASN A 128 5.01 15.71 -8.81
N GLU A 129 6.13 16.28 -8.38
CA GLU A 129 7.44 15.62 -8.42
C GLU A 129 7.44 14.27 -7.68
N GLU A 130 6.73 14.17 -6.56
CA GLU A 130 6.64 12.91 -5.78
C GLU A 130 5.82 11.85 -6.52
N LEU A 131 4.74 12.27 -7.20
CA LEU A 131 3.94 11.40 -8.06
C LEU A 131 4.77 10.89 -9.24
N GLU A 132 5.52 11.76 -9.91
CA GLU A 132 6.42 11.43 -11.01
C GLU A 132 7.52 10.46 -10.56
N ASN A 133 8.22 10.77 -9.47
CA ASN A 133 9.26 9.90 -8.90
C ASN A 133 8.73 8.51 -8.51
N CYS A 134 7.48 8.42 -8.07
CA CYS A 134 6.86 7.16 -7.64
C CYS A 134 6.22 6.38 -8.78
N SER A 135 5.87 7.04 -9.90
CA SER A 135 5.19 6.43 -11.06
C SER A 135 5.94 5.25 -11.65
N ILE A 136 7.28 5.25 -11.60
CA ILE A 136 8.12 4.15 -12.07
C ILE A 136 7.80 2.82 -11.41
N TYR A 137 7.40 2.86 -10.13
CA TYR A 137 7.02 1.65 -9.38
C TYR A 137 5.65 1.15 -9.79
N LEU A 138 4.66 2.04 -9.90
CA LEU A 138 3.33 1.69 -10.39
C LEU A 138 3.39 1.14 -11.81
N ASN A 139 4.13 1.79 -12.71
CA ASN A 139 4.31 1.32 -14.08
C ASN A 139 4.97 -0.07 -14.12
N SER A 140 5.94 -0.32 -13.23
CA SER A 140 6.57 -1.63 -13.10
C SER A 140 5.60 -2.69 -12.55
N GLU A 141 4.75 -2.34 -11.59
CA GLU A 141 3.69 -3.22 -11.08
C GLU A 141 2.71 -3.58 -12.20
N ILE A 142 2.19 -2.59 -12.93
CA ILE A 142 1.27 -2.79 -14.06
C ILE A 142 1.90 -3.68 -15.14
N LYS A 143 3.13 -3.38 -15.54
CA LYS A 143 3.87 -4.18 -16.55
C LYS A 143 4.07 -5.64 -16.14
N ASN A 144 4.24 -5.89 -14.84
CA ASN A 144 4.45 -7.25 -14.33
C ASN A 144 3.15 -8.02 -14.08
N LEU A 145 1.99 -7.35 -14.09
CA LEU A 145 0.66 -7.96 -14.01
C LEU A 145 0.15 -8.28 -15.43
N GLU A 146 0.73 -9.29 -16.04
CA GLU A 146 0.52 -9.63 -17.47
C GLU A 146 -0.96 -9.89 -17.84
N LYS A 147 -1.80 -10.26 -16.86
CA LYS A 147 -3.24 -10.51 -17.05
C LYS A 147 -4.13 -9.34 -16.62
N LEU A 148 -3.57 -8.23 -16.21
CA LEU A 148 -4.34 -7.08 -15.74
C LEU A 148 -5.27 -6.53 -16.83
N LYS A 149 -6.55 -6.38 -16.50
CA LYS A 149 -7.59 -5.86 -17.41
C LYS A 149 -8.32 -4.66 -16.83
N ILE A 150 -8.46 -4.59 -15.50
CA ILE A 150 -9.30 -3.59 -14.84
C ILE A 150 -8.49 -2.96 -13.70
N ILE A 151 -8.50 -1.64 -13.64
CA ILE A 151 -7.97 -0.86 -12.51
C ILE A 151 -9.13 -0.09 -11.88
N LEU A 152 -9.44 -0.43 -10.63
CA LEU A 152 -10.39 0.31 -9.80
C LEU A 152 -9.62 1.30 -8.94
N LYS A 153 -9.78 2.59 -9.19
CA LYS A 153 -9.21 3.65 -8.38
C LYS A 153 -10.14 3.97 -7.22
N ILE A 154 -9.60 3.98 -6.00
CA ILE A 154 -10.33 4.28 -4.77
C ILE A 154 -9.78 5.57 -4.15
N GLY A 155 -10.71 6.42 -3.69
CA GLY A 155 -10.40 7.70 -3.06
C GLY A 155 -10.45 8.87 -4.03
N ARG A 156 -10.20 10.07 -3.48
CA ARG A 156 -10.15 11.30 -4.29
C ARG A 156 -8.93 11.26 -5.21
N ALA A 157 -9.17 11.60 -6.44
CA ALA A 157 -8.10 11.79 -7.42
C ALA A 157 -7.71 13.24 -7.45
#